data_f0440d886d1eb0b0da52f1ab6e756097
#
_entry.id   f0440d886d1eb0b0da52f1ab6e756097
#
_cell.length_a   1.000
_cell.length_b   1.000
_cell.length_c   1.000
_cell.angle_alpha   90.00
_cell.angle_beta   90.00
_cell.angle_gamma   90.00
#
_symmetry.space_group_name_H-M   'P 1'
#
loop_
_entity.id
_entity.type
_entity.pdbx_description
1 polymer ?
#
loop_
_entity_poly.entity_id
_entity_poly.type
_entity_poly.pdbx_seq_one_letter_code
_entity_poly.pdbx_strand_id
1 'polypeptide(L)'
;MNRVARPRPTSRQLVRFAVIGAASAAAYLLLYLLLRTVTGAQVANVVALVVTQVANTATNRRLTFGLRGSRGALRHQAGGLAAFAFGLVLSAGALWLLHRVDPGAGRAPEVVVLVVAQGIATCVRFLTLHAMMARREQPGDVPA
;
A
#
# COMPACT_ATOMS: atom_id res chain seq x y z
N MET A 1 30.61 9.08 19.30
CA MET A 1 29.58 8.15 18.80
C MET A 1 29.19 8.59 17.39
N ASN A 2 29.68 7.91 16.36
CA ASN A 2 29.41 8.24 14.95
C ASN A 2 27.95 7.87 14.64
N ARG A 3 27.10 8.88 14.47
CA ARG A 3 25.78 8.70 13.83
C ARG A 3 26.03 8.41 12.36
N VAL A 4 25.94 7.14 11.98
CA VAL A 4 25.92 6.75 10.57
C VAL A 4 24.65 7.35 9.97
N ALA A 5 24.81 8.42 9.20
CA ALA A 5 23.73 9.03 8.44
C ALA A 5 23.17 7.97 7.50
N ARG A 6 21.89 7.63 7.64
CA ARG A 6 21.22 6.71 6.70
C ARG A 6 21.23 7.34 5.32
N PRO A 7 21.77 6.66 4.30
CA PRO A 7 21.80 7.22 2.96
C PRO A 7 20.37 7.53 2.49
N ARG A 8 20.18 8.75 1.97
CA ARG A 8 18.92 9.15 1.34
C ARG A 8 18.64 8.22 0.15
N PRO A 9 17.39 7.79 -0.06
CA PRO A 9 17.09 6.93 -1.20
C PRO A 9 17.48 7.64 -2.51
N THR A 10 18.20 6.95 -3.36
CA THR A 10 18.59 7.51 -4.66
C THR A 10 17.36 7.64 -5.57
N SER A 11 17.37 8.62 -6.48
CA SER A 11 16.29 8.82 -7.46
C SER A 11 15.90 7.53 -8.19
N ARG A 12 16.88 6.69 -8.52
CA ARG A 12 16.64 5.35 -9.11
C ARG A 12 15.83 4.41 -8.22
N GLN A 13 16.05 4.44 -6.90
CA GLN A 13 15.28 3.61 -5.96
C GLN A 13 13.83 4.09 -5.86
N LEU A 14 13.61 5.41 -5.86
CA LEU A 14 12.26 5.99 -5.86
C LEU A 14 11.49 5.64 -7.13
N VAL A 15 12.12 5.76 -8.30
CA VAL A 15 11.51 5.37 -9.59
C VAL A 15 11.16 3.88 -9.60
N ARG A 16 12.08 3.00 -9.21
CA ARG A 16 11.80 1.56 -9.12
C ARG A 16 10.64 1.25 -8.18
N PHE A 17 10.61 1.88 -7.01
CA PHE A 17 9.52 1.74 -6.05
C PHE A 17 8.17 2.18 -6.65
N ALA A 18 8.13 3.32 -7.33
CA ALA A 18 6.93 3.84 -7.98
C ALA A 18 6.44 2.92 -9.12
N VAL A 19 7.36 2.43 -9.96
CA VAL A 19 7.03 1.49 -11.06
C VAL A 19 6.48 0.18 -10.52
N ILE A 20 7.11 -0.40 -9.49
CA ILE A 20 6.63 -1.63 -8.85
C ILE A 20 5.26 -1.40 -8.21
N GLY A 21 5.04 -0.24 -7.56
CA GLY A 21 3.76 0.14 -6.99
C GLY A 21 2.65 0.25 -8.04
N ALA A 22 2.92 0.93 -9.15
CA ALA A 22 1.97 1.07 -10.26
C ALA A 22 1.64 -0.28 -10.92
N ALA A 23 2.66 -1.12 -11.16
CA ALA A 23 2.48 -2.48 -11.67
C ALA A 23 1.64 -3.34 -10.71
N SER A 24 1.87 -3.21 -9.40
CA SER A 24 1.08 -3.92 -8.39
C SER A 24 -0.38 -3.44 -8.34
N ALA A 25 -0.64 -2.16 -8.52
CA ALA A 25 -2.01 -1.63 -8.60
C ALA A 25 -2.75 -2.16 -9.84
N ALA A 26 -2.09 -2.18 -11.00
CA ALA A 26 -2.64 -2.78 -12.21
C ALA A 26 -2.91 -4.29 -12.03
N ALA A 27 -1.97 -5.03 -11.45
CA ALA A 27 -2.12 -6.45 -11.14
C ALA A 27 -3.28 -6.71 -10.17
N TYR A 28 -3.46 -5.85 -9.16
CA TYR A 28 -4.59 -5.92 -8.25
C TYR A 28 -5.92 -5.80 -8.97
N LEU A 29 -6.09 -4.79 -9.83
CA LEU A 29 -7.34 -4.59 -10.57
C LEU A 29 -7.63 -5.74 -11.55
N LEU A 30 -6.59 -6.22 -12.25
CA LEU A 30 -6.72 -7.37 -13.14
C LEU A 30 -7.14 -8.64 -12.38
N LEU A 31 -6.49 -8.92 -11.26
CA LEU A 31 -6.80 -10.07 -10.41
C LEU A 31 -8.20 -9.94 -9.79
N TYR A 32 -8.57 -8.73 -9.35
CA TYR A 32 -9.92 -8.45 -8.89
C TYR A 32 -10.96 -8.79 -9.96
N LEU A 33 -10.80 -8.25 -11.16
CA LEU A 33 -11.73 -8.50 -12.28
C LEU A 33 -11.82 -9.98 -12.64
N LEU A 34 -10.69 -10.70 -12.62
CA LEU A 34 -10.65 -12.14 -12.87
C LEU A 34 -11.41 -12.91 -11.79
N LEU A 35 -11.11 -12.65 -10.51
CA LEU A 35 -11.78 -13.32 -9.39
C LEU A 35 -13.27 -12.97 -9.33
N ARG A 36 -13.64 -11.76 -9.74
CA ARG A 36 -15.02 -11.29 -9.78
C ARG A 36 -15.89 -12.06 -10.78
N THR A 37 -15.30 -12.86 -11.67
CA THR A 37 -16.06 -13.75 -12.57
C THR A 37 -16.59 -14.99 -11.85
N VAL A 38 -15.94 -15.41 -10.75
CA VAL A 38 -16.22 -16.67 -10.04
C VAL A 38 -16.54 -16.46 -8.57
N THR A 39 -16.34 -15.24 -8.03
CA THR A 39 -16.59 -14.93 -6.61
C THR A 39 -17.35 -13.62 -6.45
N GLY A 40 -17.84 -13.35 -5.22
CA GLY A 40 -18.43 -12.06 -4.86
C GLY A 40 -17.39 -10.95 -4.77
N ALA A 41 -17.82 -9.69 -4.86
CA ALA A 41 -16.97 -8.51 -4.88
C ALA A 41 -16.02 -8.42 -3.66
N GLN A 42 -16.51 -8.70 -2.46
CA GLN A 42 -15.70 -8.65 -1.25
C GLN A 42 -14.59 -9.71 -1.23
N VAL A 43 -14.91 -10.95 -1.61
CA VAL A 43 -13.91 -12.03 -1.67
C VAL A 43 -12.86 -11.73 -2.73
N ALA A 44 -13.28 -11.29 -3.93
CA ALA A 44 -12.38 -10.88 -4.99
C ALA A 44 -11.44 -9.76 -4.53
N ASN A 45 -11.96 -8.73 -3.84
CA ASN A 45 -11.18 -7.62 -3.31
C ASN A 45 -10.12 -8.10 -2.30
N VAL A 46 -10.53 -8.86 -1.28
CA VAL A 46 -9.62 -9.34 -0.23
C VAL A 46 -8.51 -10.21 -0.81
N VAL A 47 -8.85 -11.18 -1.65
CA VAL A 47 -7.87 -12.09 -2.25
C VAL A 47 -6.91 -11.33 -3.17
N ALA A 48 -7.44 -10.48 -4.05
CA ALA A 48 -6.60 -9.68 -4.95
C ALA A 48 -5.63 -8.77 -4.19
N LEU A 49 -6.10 -8.09 -3.13
CA LEU A 49 -5.25 -7.23 -2.29
C LEU A 49 -4.17 -8.03 -1.57
N VAL A 50 -4.51 -9.13 -0.92
CA VAL A 50 -3.53 -9.95 -0.18
C VAL A 50 -2.45 -10.47 -1.12
N VAL A 51 -2.84 -11.07 -2.25
CA VAL A 51 -1.88 -11.64 -3.21
C VAL A 51 -0.95 -10.57 -3.77
N THR A 52 -1.50 -9.44 -4.21
CA THR A 52 -0.68 -8.37 -4.80
C THR A 52 0.17 -7.66 -3.76
N GLN A 53 -0.28 -7.52 -2.52
CA GLN A 53 0.52 -6.95 -1.45
C GLN A 53 1.72 -7.83 -1.08
N VAL A 54 1.53 -9.13 -0.98
CA VAL A 54 2.63 -10.09 -0.74
C VAL A 54 3.64 -10.03 -1.88
N ALA A 55 3.16 -10.07 -3.13
CA ALA A 55 4.01 -9.98 -4.31
C ALA A 55 4.77 -8.63 -4.36
N ASN A 56 4.09 -7.52 -4.12
CA ASN A 56 4.69 -6.19 -4.08
C ASN A 56 5.78 -6.09 -3.00
N THR A 57 5.50 -6.58 -1.81
CA THR A 57 6.47 -6.57 -0.70
C THR A 57 7.69 -7.42 -1.02
N ALA A 58 7.50 -8.63 -1.56
CA ALA A 58 8.59 -9.51 -1.96
C ALA A 58 9.44 -8.90 -3.08
N THR A 59 8.80 -8.30 -4.08
CA THR A 59 9.48 -7.66 -5.21
C THR A 59 10.28 -6.43 -4.77
N ASN A 60 9.69 -5.56 -3.96
CA ASN A 60 10.40 -4.39 -3.43
C ASN A 60 11.58 -4.77 -2.54
N ARG A 61 11.47 -5.82 -1.71
CA ARG A 61 12.60 -6.31 -0.91
C ARG A 61 13.75 -6.76 -1.77
N ARG A 62 13.49 -7.51 -2.83
CA ARG A 62 14.53 -8.08 -3.71
C ARG A 62 15.13 -7.06 -4.66
N LEU A 63 14.28 -6.30 -5.36
CA LEU A 63 14.71 -5.43 -6.46
C LEU A 63 15.09 -4.02 -6.01
N THR A 64 14.41 -3.47 -5.00
CA THR A 64 14.65 -2.10 -4.56
C THR A 64 15.69 -2.04 -3.45
N PHE A 65 15.65 -2.95 -2.50
CA PHE A 65 16.50 -2.92 -1.31
C PHE A 65 17.60 -3.99 -1.29
N GLY A 66 17.63 -4.93 -2.24
CA GLY A 66 18.65 -5.99 -2.33
C GLY A 66 18.70 -6.92 -1.11
N LEU A 67 17.67 -6.91 -0.26
CA LEU A 67 17.64 -7.66 0.99
C LEU A 67 17.30 -9.14 0.73
N ARG A 68 18.31 -10.01 0.93
CA ARG A 68 18.15 -11.46 0.91
C ARG A 68 18.22 -11.97 2.35
N GLY A 69 17.07 -12.32 2.95
CA GLY A 69 16.99 -12.89 4.30
C GLY A 69 15.81 -12.38 5.13
N SER A 70 15.43 -13.15 6.16
CA SER A 70 14.24 -12.88 6.99
C SER A 70 14.52 -12.04 8.24
N ARG A 71 15.78 -11.86 8.65
CA ARG A 71 16.13 -11.13 9.85
C ARG A 71 15.88 -9.63 9.72
N GLY A 72 15.03 -9.08 10.58
CA GLY A 72 14.65 -7.66 10.59
C GLY A 72 13.42 -7.28 9.74
N ALA A 73 12.85 -8.21 8.98
CA ALA A 73 11.68 -7.98 8.13
C ALA A 73 10.43 -7.55 8.92
N LEU A 74 10.18 -8.18 10.06
CA LEU A 74 8.96 -7.97 10.86
C LEU A 74 8.83 -6.55 11.42
N ARG A 75 9.91 -5.93 11.84
CA ARG A 75 9.88 -4.60 12.46
C ARG A 75 9.65 -3.46 11.46
N HIS A 76 10.12 -3.62 10.21
CA HIS A 76 9.82 -2.70 9.11
C HIS A 76 8.47 -3.00 8.43
N GLN A 77 7.93 -4.20 8.61
CA GLN A 77 6.64 -4.61 8.07
C GLN A 77 5.44 -4.10 8.86
N ALA A 78 5.59 -3.75 10.14
CA ALA A 78 4.46 -3.29 10.97
C ALA A 78 3.78 -2.05 10.36
N GLY A 79 4.56 -1.06 9.89
CA GLY A 79 4.01 0.11 9.20
C GLY A 79 3.37 -0.22 7.84
N GLY A 80 3.96 -1.16 7.11
CA GLY A 80 3.41 -1.66 5.85
C GLY A 80 2.12 -2.46 6.05
N LEU A 81 2.06 -3.26 7.12
CA LEU A 81 0.88 -4.04 7.48
C LEU A 81 -0.29 -3.14 7.94
N ALA A 82 -0.01 -2.10 8.74
CA ALA A 82 -1.02 -1.12 9.13
C ALA A 82 -1.59 -0.38 7.92
N ALA A 83 -0.74 0.06 7.00
CA ALA A 83 -1.17 0.72 5.76
C ALA A 83 -1.96 -0.24 4.85
N PHE A 84 -1.58 -1.51 4.81
CA PHE A 84 -2.33 -2.55 4.09
C PHE A 84 -3.72 -2.78 4.72
N ALA A 85 -3.78 -2.95 6.04
CA ALA A 85 -5.05 -3.13 6.75
C ALA A 85 -5.98 -1.92 6.55
N PHE A 86 -5.45 -0.70 6.58
CA PHE A 86 -6.21 0.51 6.28
C PHE A 86 -6.77 0.50 4.85
N GLY A 87 -5.95 0.17 3.85
CA GLY A 87 -6.38 0.07 2.45
C GLY A 87 -7.45 -1.02 2.24
N LEU A 88 -7.31 -2.16 2.95
CA LEU A 88 -8.28 -3.25 2.90
C LEU A 88 -9.64 -2.82 3.51
N VAL A 89 -9.62 -2.21 4.69
CA VAL A 89 -10.85 -1.72 5.35
C VAL A 89 -11.53 -0.66 4.48
N LEU A 90 -10.76 0.26 3.92
CA LEU A 90 -11.28 1.33 3.07
C LEU A 90 -11.92 0.78 1.79
N SER A 91 -11.26 -0.14 1.09
CA SER A 91 -11.78 -0.73 -0.14
C SER A 91 -12.99 -1.65 0.12
N ALA A 92 -12.95 -2.45 1.17
CA ALA A 92 -14.08 -3.29 1.57
C ALA A 92 -15.30 -2.45 1.99
N GLY A 93 -15.08 -1.38 2.76
CA GLY A 93 -16.11 -0.43 3.16
C GLY A 93 -16.71 0.31 1.97
N ALA A 94 -15.89 0.74 1.02
CA ALA A 94 -16.33 1.42 -0.20
C ALA A 94 -17.19 0.50 -1.08
N LEU A 95 -16.80 -0.77 -1.27
CA LEU A 95 -17.61 -1.76 -1.97
C LEU A 95 -18.92 -2.07 -1.24
N TRP A 96 -18.86 -2.19 0.08
CA TRP A 96 -20.07 -2.40 0.88
C TRP A 96 -21.06 -1.24 0.72
N LEU A 97 -20.57 0.01 0.77
CA LEU A 97 -21.39 1.20 0.58
C LEU A 97 -21.97 1.26 -0.83
N LEU A 98 -21.16 0.96 -1.86
CA LEU A 98 -21.63 0.90 -3.24
C LEU A 98 -22.83 -0.04 -3.38
N HIS A 99 -22.73 -1.28 -2.88
CA HIS A 99 -23.79 -2.26 -2.99
C HIS A 99 -24.99 -2.00 -2.06
N ARG A 100 -24.81 -1.12 -1.06
CA ARG A 100 -25.94 -0.62 -0.25
C ARG A 100 -26.75 0.43 -0.99
N VAL A 101 -26.08 1.30 -1.76
CA VAL A 101 -26.72 2.37 -2.54
C VAL A 101 -27.26 1.83 -3.87
N ASP A 102 -26.49 0.97 -4.51
CA ASP A 102 -26.84 0.31 -5.78
C ASP A 102 -26.59 -1.20 -5.68
N PRO A 103 -27.58 -1.98 -5.24
CA PRO A 103 -27.45 -3.44 -5.16
C PRO A 103 -27.15 -4.13 -6.49
N GLY A 104 -27.47 -3.48 -7.62
CA GLY A 104 -27.22 -3.96 -8.98
C GLY A 104 -25.91 -3.47 -9.59
N ALA A 105 -25.06 -2.79 -8.80
CA ALA A 105 -23.82 -2.22 -9.30
C ALA A 105 -22.96 -3.25 -10.04
N GLY A 106 -22.64 -2.94 -11.29
CA GLY A 106 -21.79 -3.76 -12.12
C GLY A 106 -20.30 -3.59 -11.85
N ARG A 107 -19.46 -4.26 -12.63
CA ARG A 107 -17.99 -4.25 -12.45
C ARG A 107 -17.36 -2.88 -12.63
N ALA A 108 -17.89 -2.04 -13.53
CA ALA A 108 -17.32 -0.73 -13.79
C ALA A 108 -17.38 0.21 -12.57
N PRO A 109 -18.54 0.44 -11.92
CA PRO A 109 -18.58 1.21 -10.68
C PRO A 109 -17.79 0.56 -9.54
N GLU A 110 -17.73 -0.77 -9.42
CA GLU A 110 -16.87 -1.46 -8.45
C GLU A 110 -15.40 -1.07 -8.64
N VAL A 111 -14.88 -1.12 -9.88
CA VAL A 111 -13.49 -0.74 -10.20
C VAL A 111 -13.23 0.73 -9.88
N VAL A 112 -14.15 1.63 -10.24
CA VAL A 112 -14.00 3.07 -9.95
C VAL A 112 -13.88 3.30 -8.44
N VAL A 113 -14.76 2.71 -7.65
CA VAL A 113 -14.76 2.83 -6.19
C VAL A 113 -13.48 2.27 -5.58
N LEU A 114 -12.99 1.13 -6.09
CA LEU A 114 -11.73 0.54 -5.63
C LEU A 114 -10.51 1.41 -5.96
N VAL A 115 -10.45 1.98 -7.17
CA VAL A 115 -9.37 2.90 -7.57
C VAL A 115 -9.36 4.14 -6.68
N VAL A 116 -10.53 4.73 -6.41
CA VAL A 116 -10.65 5.89 -5.51
C VAL A 116 -10.24 5.52 -4.09
N ALA A 117 -10.70 4.40 -3.55
CA ALA A 117 -10.34 3.93 -2.21
C ALA A 117 -8.83 3.71 -2.07
N GLN A 118 -8.19 3.06 -3.05
CA GLN A 118 -6.75 2.83 -3.04
C GLN A 118 -5.95 4.13 -3.23
N GLY A 119 -6.45 5.07 -4.02
CA GLY A 119 -5.88 6.41 -4.16
C GLY A 119 -5.88 7.16 -2.83
N ILE A 120 -7.01 7.17 -2.12
CA ILE A 120 -7.13 7.77 -0.78
C ILE A 120 -6.16 7.10 0.21
N ALA A 121 -6.12 5.76 0.25
CA ALA A 121 -5.22 5.02 1.12
C ALA A 121 -3.74 5.38 0.85
N THR A 122 -3.37 5.53 -0.41
CA THR A 122 -2.02 5.93 -0.81
C THR A 122 -1.70 7.36 -0.38
N CYS A 123 -2.62 8.31 -0.55
CA CYS A 123 -2.45 9.70 -0.10
C CYS A 123 -2.30 9.78 1.43
N VAL A 124 -3.15 9.08 2.18
CA VAL A 124 -3.06 9.04 3.65
C VAL A 124 -1.71 8.46 4.08
N ARG A 125 -1.27 7.36 3.48
CA ARG A 125 0.05 6.77 3.74
C ARG A 125 1.17 7.75 3.48
N PHE A 126 1.14 8.45 2.36
CA PHE A 126 2.15 9.44 2.00
C PHE A 126 2.21 10.60 3.00
N LEU A 127 1.05 11.18 3.34
CA LEU A 127 0.95 12.27 4.32
C LEU A 127 1.43 11.86 5.71
N THR A 128 1.08 10.64 6.15
CA THR A 128 1.52 10.10 7.45
C THR A 128 3.04 9.95 7.49
N LEU A 129 3.64 9.40 6.45
CA LEU A 129 5.10 9.26 6.35
C LEU A 129 5.79 10.62 6.31
N HIS A 130 5.25 11.58 5.57
CA HIS A 130 5.79 12.93 5.48
C HIS A 130 5.74 13.66 6.84
N ALA A 131 4.61 13.58 7.54
CA ALA A 131 4.45 14.17 8.88
C ALA A 131 5.38 13.55 9.92
N MET A 132 5.61 12.22 9.86
CA MET A 132 6.55 11.54 10.76
C MET A 132 8.00 11.93 10.52
N MET A 133 8.38 12.22 9.27
CA MET A 133 9.73 12.70 8.94
C MET A 133 9.94 14.15 9.37
N ALA A 134 8.97 15.04 9.16
CA ALA A 134 9.02 16.44 9.57
C ALA A 134 9.17 16.59 11.10
N ARG A 135 8.51 15.75 11.91
CA ARG A 135 8.63 15.76 13.37
C ARG A 135 10.01 15.33 13.90
N ARG A 136 10.79 14.60 13.10
CA ARG A 136 12.14 14.13 13.49
C ARG A 136 13.23 15.19 13.23
N GLU A 137 12.91 16.25 12.51
CA GLU A 137 13.84 17.33 12.17
C GLU A 137 13.78 18.52 13.15
N GLN A 138 12.90 18.50 14.15
CA GLN A 138 12.92 19.48 15.23
C GLN A 138 14.04 19.11 16.21
N PRO A 139 15.17 19.88 16.27
CA PRO A 139 16.15 19.70 17.34
C PRO A 139 15.46 20.09 18.65
N GLY A 140 15.44 19.17 19.60
CA GLY A 140 14.95 19.50 20.92
C GLY A 140 15.69 20.73 21.46
N ASP A 141 14.94 21.69 21.98
CA ASP A 141 15.43 22.79 22.81
C ASP A 141 16.40 22.20 23.85
N VAL A 142 17.64 22.62 23.75
CA VAL A 142 18.62 22.41 24.83
C VAL A 142 18.21 23.42 25.91
N PRO A 143 17.74 22.98 27.09
CA PRO A 143 17.58 23.91 28.21
C PRO A 143 18.96 24.41 28.61
N ALA A 144 19.07 25.73 28.69
CA ALA A 144 20.24 26.45 29.18
C ALA A 144 20.54 26.11 30.66
#